data_1581154248e7ec7dd86023afcb4f8425
#
_entry.id   1581154248e7ec7dd86023afcb4f8425
#
_cell.length_a   1.000
_cell.length_b   1.000
_cell.length_c   1.000
_cell.angle_alpha   90.00
_cell.angle_beta   90.00
_cell.angle_gamma   90.00
#
_symmetry.space_group_name_H-M   'P 1'
#
loop_
_entity.id
_entity.type
_entity.pdbx_description
1 polymer ?
#
loop_
_entity_poly.entity_id
_entity_poly.type
_entity_poly.pdbx_seq_one_letter_code
_entity_poly.pdbx_strand_id
1 'polypeptide(L)'
;YAIAIIALSAIGHFVPEVMGLGTSTVLGAVSGEYVLYFALIILIGKILATSVSLGFGFFGGVFSPALLVGASAGAVVAELFVVVGFLEKFEPALVVSGMAAVTGAVIGAPLCMVVIVMELTSSYIYALASLVGLTLSVSLSHILFGASYFDRQLGDRGIDISTGRSGMFLMEKRASDYASLDYIQLHCEDCLLYTSPSPRDLLK
;
A
#
# COMPACT_ATOMS: atom_id res chain seq x y z
N TYR A 1 11.15 -22.36 1.26
CA TYR A 1 9.73 -22.53 0.89
C TYR A 1 9.02 -23.58 1.77
N ALA A 2 9.61 -24.76 2.03
CA ALA A 2 8.96 -25.80 2.86
C ALA A 2 8.56 -25.30 4.26
N ILE A 3 9.45 -24.55 4.92
CA ILE A 3 9.19 -23.95 6.24
C ILE A 3 7.99 -22.99 6.18
N ALA A 4 7.92 -22.15 5.13
CA ALA A 4 6.81 -21.22 4.96
C ALA A 4 5.46 -21.94 4.74
N ILE A 5 5.47 -23.01 3.94
CA ILE A 5 4.27 -23.82 3.69
C ILE A 5 3.78 -24.46 4.99
N ILE A 6 4.69 -25.03 5.79
CA ILE A 6 4.35 -25.61 7.09
C ILE A 6 3.79 -24.56 8.04
N ALA A 7 4.43 -23.38 8.12
CA ALA A 7 3.97 -22.28 8.98
C ALA A 7 2.59 -21.78 8.56
N LEU A 8 2.37 -21.55 7.25
CA LEU A 8 1.07 -21.10 6.74
C LEU A 8 -0.02 -22.17 6.92
N SER A 9 0.32 -23.44 6.71
CA SER A 9 -0.60 -24.57 6.94
C SER A 9 -0.99 -24.66 8.42
N ALA A 10 -0.03 -24.46 9.33
CA ALA A 10 -0.33 -24.43 10.76
C ALA A 10 -1.26 -23.28 11.12
N ILE A 11 -0.97 -22.05 10.64
CA ILE A 11 -1.84 -20.87 10.87
C ILE A 11 -3.25 -21.14 10.33
N GLY A 12 -3.37 -21.66 9.10
CA GLY A 12 -4.66 -21.97 8.47
C GLY A 12 -5.43 -23.10 9.14
N HIS A 13 -4.75 -24.03 9.80
CA HIS A 13 -5.40 -25.08 10.58
C HIS A 13 -6.02 -24.53 11.87
N PHE A 14 -5.33 -23.63 12.57
CA PHE A 14 -5.83 -23.04 13.81
C PHE A 14 -6.85 -21.92 13.58
N VAL A 15 -6.69 -21.13 12.51
CA VAL A 15 -7.55 -19.97 12.20
C VAL A 15 -7.87 -19.96 10.70
N PRO A 16 -8.83 -20.78 10.26
CA PRO A 16 -9.20 -20.89 8.85
C PRO A 16 -9.69 -19.56 8.24
N GLU A 17 -10.25 -18.66 9.05
CA GLU A 17 -10.73 -17.33 8.65
C GLU A 17 -9.62 -16.41 8.14
N VAL A 18 -8.37 -16.69 8.50
CA VAL A 18 -7.19 -15.94 8.04
C VAL A 18 -6.84 -16.31 6.59
N MET A 19 -7.27 -17.49 6.12
CA MET A 19 -6.90 -17.98 4.80
C MET A 19 -7.73 -17.31 3.68
N GLY A 20 -7.16 -17.26 2.49
CA GLY A 20 -7.82 -16.69 1.31
C GLY A 20 -7.97 -15.16 1.35
N LEU A 21 -8.97 -14.65 0.64
CA LEU A 21 -9.27 -13.22 0.52
C LEU A 21 -9.86 -12.62 1.80
N GLY A 22 -10.49 -13.44 2.64
CA GLY A 22 -11.10 -13.01 3.90
C GLY A 22 -12.36 -12.14 3.74
N THR A 23 -13.05 -12.20 2.61
CA THR A 23 -14.26 -11.39 2.36
C THR A 23 -15.40 -11.71 3.34
N SER A 24 -15.62 -13.00 3.62
CA SER A 24 -16.60 -13.43 4.63
C SER A 24 -16.23 -12.96 6.03
N THR A 25 -14.93 -12.99 6.36
CA THR A 25 -14.39 -12.52 7.64
C THR A 25 -14.54 -11.01 7.79
N VAL A 26 -14.30 -10.24 6.71
CA VAL A 26 -14.55 -8.79 6.71
C VAL A 26 -16.03 -8.47 6.92
N LEU A 27 -16.93 -9.21 6.24
CA LEU A 27 -18.37 -9.03 6.43
C LEU A 27 -18.80 -9.34 7.88
N GLY A 28 -18.30 -10.46 8.47
CA GLY A 28 -18.55 -10.80 9.86
C GLY A 28 -18.01 -9.73 10.84
N ALA A 29 -16.86 -9.13 10.53
CA ALA A 29 -16.33 -8.03 11.33
C ALA A 29 -17.21 -6.79 11.25
N VAL A 30 -17.74 -6.45 10.07
CA VAL A 30 -18.64 -5.29 9.88
C VAL A 30 -20.00 -5.53 10.53
N SER A 31 -20.52 -6.77 10.51
CA SER A 31 -21.79 -7.12 11.18
C SER A 31 -21.68 -7.25 12.70
N GLY A 32 -20.48 -7.15 13.28
CA GLY A 32 -20.28 -7.25 14.73
C GLY A 32 -20.40 -8.68 15.27
N GLU A 33 -20.16 -9.69 14.42
CA GLU A 33 -20.25 -11.09 14.85
C GLU A 33 -19.06 -11.54 15.71
N TYR A 34 -17.93 -10.78 15.63
CA TYR A 34 -16.67 -11.18 16.26
C TYR A 34 -16.47 -10.47 17.61
N VAL A 35 -16.40 -11.28 18.66
CA VAL A 35 -16.00 -10.83 20.00
C VAL A 35 -14.52 -10.42 19.97
N LEU A 36 -14.15 -9.49 20.85
CA LEU A 36 -12.80 -8.92 21.00
C LEU A 36 -11.66 -9.95 20.86
N TYR A 37 -11.75 -11.07 21.55
CA TYR A 37 -10.72 -12.11 21.53
C TYR A 37 -10.55 -12.73 20.14
N PHE A 38 -11.63 -13.00 19.42
CA PHE A 38 -11.58 -13.59 18.10
C PHE A 38 -11.06 -12.61 17.04
N ALA A 39 -11.47 -11.33 17.13
CA ALA A 39 -10.96 -10.26 16.29
C ALA A 39 -9.43 -10.08 16.45
N LEU A 40 -8.91 -10.19 17.68
CA LEU A 40 -7.46 -10.18 17.95
C LEU A 40 -6.73 -11.36 17.34
N ILE A 41 -7.30 -12.57 17.41
CA ILE A 41 -6.70 -13.76 16.79
C ILE A 41 -6.61 -13.61 15.27
N ILE A 42 -7.69 -13.14 14.62
CA ILE A 42 -7.70 -12.88 13.18
C ILE A 42 -6.67 -11.83 12.82
N LEU A 43 -6.59 -10.73 13.57
CA LEU A 43 -5.63 -9.64 13.35
C LEU A 43 -4.19 -10.16 13.37
N ILE A 44 -3.80 -10.82 14.45
CA ILE A 44 -2.43 -11.35 14.63
C ILE A 44 -2.15 -12.45 13.60
N GLY A 45 -3.10 -13.38 13.42
CA GLY A 45 -2.97 -14.48 12.47
C GLY A 45 -2.77 -13.98 11.03
N LYS A 46 -3.53 -12.95 10.62
CA LYS A 46 -3.38 -12.37 9.27
C LYS A 46 -2.06 -11.62 9.08
N ILE A 47 -1.63 -10.86 10.07
CA ILE A 47 -0.32 -10.18 10.03
C ILE A 47 0.80 -11.22 9.90
N LEU A 48 0.79 -12.28 10.71
CA LEU A 48 1.79 -13.34 10.65
C LEU A 48 1.77 -14.08 9.31
N ALA A 49 0.59 -14.49 8.85
CA ALA A 49 0.44 -15.18 7.57
C ALA A 49 0.94 -14.33 6.39
N THR A 50 0.60 -13.05 6.38
CA THR A 50 1.02 -12.12 5.33
C THR A 50 2.52 -11.87 5.38
N SER A 51 3.09 -11.66 6.57
CA SER A 51 4.52 -11.42 6.77
C SER A 51 5.35 -12.63 6.34
N VAL A 52 4.94 -13.85 6.72
CA VAL A 52 5.59 -15.08 6.28
C VAL A 52 5.50 -15.23 4.76
N SER A 53 4.31 -15.02 4.19
CA SER A 53 4.09 -15.15 2.74
C SER A 53 4.99 -14.19 1.95
N LEU A 54 5.00 -12.92 2.30
CA LEU A 54 5.81 -11.90 1.62
C LEU A 54 7.31 -12.10 1.88
N GLY A 55 7.70 -12.43 3.11
CA GLY A 55 9.11 -12.64 3.46
C GLY A 55 9.76 -13.82 2.73
N PHE A 56 9.01 -14.86 2.41
CA PHE A 56 9.48 -15.98 1.60
C PHE A 56 9.33 -15.78 0.10
N GLY A 57 8.86 -14.60 -0.35
CA GLY A 57 8.76 -14.23 -1.75
C GLY A 57 7.60 -14.89 -2.50
N PHE A 58 6.53 -15.26 -1.80
CA PHE A 58 5.30 -15.66 -2.47
C PHE A 58 4.64 -14.45 -3.13
N PHE A 59 4.33 -14.57 -4.41
CA PHE A 59 3.62 -13.53 -5.13
C PHE A 59 2.16 -13.52 -4.71
N GLY A 60 1.67 -12.37 -4.26
CA GLY A 60 0.28 -12.19 -3.86
C GLY A 60 -0.09 -10.72 -3.74
N GLY A 61 -1.40 -10.42 -3.81
CA GLY A 61 -1.92 -9.07 -3.61
C GLY A 61 -1.84 -8.67 -2.13
N VAL A 62 -1.31 -7.50 -1.84
CA VAL A 62 -1.23 -6.96 -0.47
C VAL A 62 -2.54 -6.26 -0.07
N PHE A 63 -3.38 -5.89 -1.05
CA PHE A 63 -4.63 -5.16 -0.83
C PHE A 63 -5.62 -5.91 0.08
N SER A 64 -5.97 -7.16 -0.28
CA SER A 64 -6.93 -7.95 0.49
C SER A 64 -6.45 -8.26 1.92
N PRO A 65 -5.19 -8.67 2.16
CA PRO A 65 -4.67 -8.78 3.52
C PRO A 65 -4.74 -7.48 4.32
N ALA A 66 -4.43 -6.33 3.71
CA ALA A 66 -4.49 -5.05 4.37
C ALA A 66 -5.92 -4.66 4.77
N LEU A 67 -6.91 -4.96 3.91
CA LEU A 67 -8.34 -4.78 4.24
C LEU A 67 -8.75 -5.60 5.46
N LEU A 68 -8.38 -6.88 5.50
CA LEU A 68 -8.74 -7.75 6.62
C LEU A 68 -8.05 -7.35 7.92
N VAL A 69 -6.75 -7.00 7.85
CA VAL A 69 -6.02 -6.45 9.01
C VAL A 69 -6.69 -5.17 9.51
N GLY A 70 -7.08 -4.29 8.59
CA GLY A 70 -7.79 -3.05 8.94
C GLY A 70 -9.17 -3.29 9.54
N ALA A 71 -9.94 -4.22 8.98
CA ALA A 71 -11.26 -4.60 9.49
C ALA A 71 -11.16 -5.18 10.90
N SER A 72 -10.25 -6.15 11.11
CA SER A 72 -10.06 -6.77 12.43
C SER A 72 -9.51 -5.77 13.47
N ALA A 73 -8.60 -4.88 13.08
CA ALA A 73 -8.13 -3.81 13.97
C ALA A 73 -9.27 -2.84 14.35
N GLY A 74 -10.10 -2.45 13.36
CA GLY A 74 -11.29 -1.62 13.60
C GLY A 74 -12.31 -2.30 14.50
N ALA A 75 -12.53 -3.61 14.35
CA ALA A 75 -13.41 -4.39 15.21
C ALA A 75 -12.88 -4.45 16.65
N VAL A 76 -11.57 -4.68 16.83
CA VAL A 76 -10.92 -4.64 18.16
C VAL A 76 -11.12 -3.29 18.84
N VAL A 77 -10.94 -2.19 18.11
CA VAL A 77 -11.15 -0.83 18.65
C VAL A 77 -12.62 -0.60 18.99
N ALA A 78 -13.55 -1.02 18.14
CA ALA A 78 -14.98 -0.88 18.37
C ALA A 78 -15.41 -1.63 19.65
N GLU A 79 -15.01 -2.88 19.79
CA GLU A 79 -15.29 -3.69 20.97
C GLU A 79 -14.64 -3.12 22.23
N LEU A 80 -13.42 -2.61 22.14
CA LEU A 80 -12.75 -1.99 23.26
C LEU A 80 -13.52 -0.75 23.76
N PHE A 81 -14.04 0.08 22.86
CA PHE A 81 -14.85 1.23 23.20
C PHE A 81 -16.19 0.83 23.83
N VAL A 82 -16.79 -0.27 23.42
CA VAL A 82 -18.00 -0.82 24.07
C VAL A 82 -17.66 -1.30 25.49
N VAL A 83 -16.57 -2.05 25.67
CA VAL A 83 -16.14 -2.56 26.99
C VAL A 83 -15.81 -1.43 27.97
N VAL A 84 -15.18 -0.36 27.49
CA VAL A 84 -14.84 0.82 28.34
C VAL A 84 -16.06 1.71 28.60
N GLY A 85 -17.20 1.47 27.91
CA GLY A 85 -18.44 2.23 28.09
C GLY A 85 -18.50 3.56 27.33
N PHE A 86 -17.61 3.76 26.36
CA PHE A 86 -17.67 4.92 25.46
C PHE A 86 -18.74 4.79 24.38
N LEU A 87 -19.08 3.56 23.99
CA LEU A 87 -20.11 3.24 23.01
C LEU A 87 -21.13 2.30 23.63
N GLU A 88 -22.42 2.59 23.40
CA GLU A 88 -23.52 1.72 23.85
C GLU A 88 -23.68 0.48 22.94
N LYS A 89 -23.21 0.59 21.71
CA LYS A 89 -23.36 -0.45 20.69
C LYS A 89 -22.10 -0.53 19.83
N PHE A 90 -21.92 -1.70 19.21
CA PHE A 90 -20.91 -1.90 18.17
C PHE A 90 -21.16 -0.95 16.99
N GLU A 91 -20.10 -0.25 16.57
CA GLU A 91 -20.18 0.73 15.49
C GLU A 91 -19.43 0.23 14.24
N PRO A 92 -20.14 -0.22 13.20
CA PRO A 92 -19.54 -0.66 11.94
C PRO A 92 -18.64 0.40 11.29
N ALA A 93 -18.91 1.68 11.58
CA ALA A 93 -18.10 2.80 11.09
C ALA A 93 -16.63 2.71 11.51
N LEU A 94 -16.33 2.19 12.71
CA LEU A 94 -14.96 2.00 13.18
C LEU A 94 -14.24 0.89 12.41
N VAL A 95 -14.95 -0.19 12.07
CA VAL A 95 -14.41 -1.29 11.26
C VAL A 95 -14.09 -0.80 9.86
N VAL A 96 -15.02 -0.11 9.21
CA VAL A 96 -14.83 0.43 7.86
C VAL A 96 -13.73 1.48 7.83
N SER A 97 -13.67 2.34 8.86
CA SER A 97 -12.60 3.32 9.02
C SER A 97 -11.23 2.64 9.20
N GLY A 98 -11.16 1.57 10.00
CA GLY A 98 -9.96 0.76 10.17
C GLY A 98 -9.50 0.10 8.86
N MET A 99 -10.43 -0.47 8.09
CA MET A 99 -10.15 -1.02 6.75
C MET A 99 -9.49 0.02 5.84
N ALA A 100 -10.10 1.19 5.75
CA ALA A 100 -9.59 2.27 4.92
C ALA A 100 -8.23 2.77 5.42
N ALA A 101 -8.09 2.97 6.74
CA ALA A 101 -6.89 3.50 7.38
C ALA A 101 -5.65 2.62 7.09
N VAL A 102 -5.75 1.31 7.35
CA VAL A 102 -4.62 0.39 7.13
C VAL A 102 -4.32 0.25 5.65
N THR A 103 -5.35 0.04 4.82
CA THR A 103 -5.15 -0.16 3.38
C THR A 103 -4.59 1.10 2.71
N GLY A 104 -5.09 2.28 3.08
CA GLY A 104 -4.62 3.55 2.54
C GLY A 104 -3.17 3.86 2.91
N ALA A 105 -2.74 3.53 4.13
CA ALA A 105 -1.34 3.68 4.55
C ALA A 105 -0.41 2.70 3.82
N VAL A 106 -0.86 1.46 3.58
CA VAL A 106 -0.08 0.44 2.85
C VAL A 106 0.07 0.81 1.39
N ILE A 107 -1.02 1.21 0.73
CA ILE A 107 -1.01 1.51 -0.72
C ILE A 107 -0.43 2.89 -1.02
N GLY A 108 -0.56 3.85 -0.11
CA GLY A 108 -0.16 5.24 -0.34
C GLY A 108 -1.16 6.04 -1.19
N ALA A 109 -2.41 5.59 -1.29
CA ALA A 109 -3.46 6.22 -2.10
C ALA A 109 -4.71 6.55 -1.25
N PRO A 110 -4.64 7.50 -0.31
CA PRO A 110 -5.72 7.76 0.64
C PRO A 110 -7.03 8.20 -0.03
N LEU A 111 -6.97 9.04 -1.04
CA LEU A 111 -8.18 9.50 -1.75
C LEU A 111 -8.92 8.36 -2.44
N CYS A 112 -8.20 7.42 -3.06
CA CYS A 112 -8.80 6.25 -3.68
C CYS A 112 -9.56 5.40 -2.65
N MET A 113 -9.02 5.27 -1.43
CA MET A 113 -9.68 4.49 -0.37
C MET A 113 -10.98 5.13 0.11
N VAL A 114 -11.05 6.46 0.21
CA VAL A 114 -12.31 7.14 0.56
C VAL A 114 -13.38 6.89 -0.51
N VAL A 115 -13.00 6.97 -1.79
CA VAL A 115 -13.92 6.71 -2.91
C VAL A 115 -14.38 5.25 -2.90
N ILE A 116 -13.48 4.30 -2.69
CA ILE A 116 -13.81 2.86 -2.60
C ILE A 116 -14.78 2.60 -1.44
N VAL A 117 -14.55 3.19 -0.27
CA VAL A 117 -15.46 3.05 0.88
C VAL A 117 -16.83 3.64 0.57
N MET A 118 -16.87 4.82 -0.05
CA MET A 118 -18.14 5.45 -0.45
C MET A 118 -18.92 4.58 -1.45
N GLU A 119 -18.24 4.00 -2.41
CA GLU A 119 -18.83 3.11 -3.42
C GLU A 119 -19.36 1.81 -2.79
N LEU A 120 -18.55 1.17 -1.95
CA LEU A 120 -18.91 -0.11 -1.31
C LEU A 120 -20.03 0.03 -0.30
N THR A 121 -20.06 1.12 0.47
CA THR A 121 -21.04 1.31 1.55
C THR A 121 -22.24 2.14 1.14
N SER A 122 -22.17 2.85 0.01
CA SER A 122 -23.16 3.83 -0.46
C SER A 122 -23.55 4.85 0.64
N SER A 123 -22.64 5.11 1.58
CA SER A 123 -22.88 5.94 2.75
C SER A 123 -21.80 7.01 2.95
N TYR A 124 -22.21 8.27 2.96
CA TYR A 124 -21.30 9.39 3.23
C TYR A 124 -20.75 9.37 4.67
N ILE A 125 -21.48 8.81 5.63
CA ILE A 125 -21.07 8.74 7.03
C ILE A 125 -19.82 7.86 7.15
N TYR A 126 -19.83 6.70 6.50
CA TYR A 126 -18.67 5.80 6.49
C TYR A 126 -17.49 6.38 5.71
N ALA A 127 -17.76 7.11 4.64
CA ALA A 127 -16.71 7.81 3.88
C ALA A 127 -16.03 8.90 4.72
N LEU A 128 -16.80 9.70 5.50
CA LEU A 128 -16.27 10.70 6.40
C LEU A 128 -15.49 10.08 7.56
N ALA A 129 -16.01 9.02 8.16
CA ALA A 129 -15.31 8.29 9.23
C ALA A 129 -13.97 7.73 8.72
N SER A 130 -13.96 7.15 7.51
CA SER A 130 -12.73 6.65 6.89
C SER A 130 -11.75 7.75 6.54
N LEU A 131 -12.19 8.96 6.17
CA LEU A 131 -11.31 10.09 5.92
C LEU A 131 -10.50 10.45 7.17
N VAL A 132 -11.14 10.47 8.34
CA VAL A 132 -10.46 10.75 9.61
C VAL A 132 -9.44 9.64 9.93
N GLY A 133 -9.85 8.37 9.85
CA GLY A 133 -8.95 7.25 10.07
C GLY A 133 -7.75 7.22 9.12
N LEU A 134 -8.00 7.51 7.83
CA LEU A 134 -6.96 7.61 6.80
C LEU A 134 -5.95 8.73 7.07
N THR A 135 -6.42 9.93 7.39
CA THR A 135 -5.51 11.07 7.64
C THR A 135 -4.60 10.78 8.82
N LEU A 136 -5.12 10.21 9.89
CA LEU A 136 -4.31 9.81 11.05
C LEU A 136 -3.32 8.69 10.69
N SER A 137 -3.77 7.66 10.00
CA SER A 137 -2.94 6.50 9.64
C SER A 137 -1.83 6.87 8.67
N VAL A 138 -2.14 7.63 7.61
CA VAL A 138 -1.15 8.08 6.63
C VAL A 138 -0.14 9.04 7.27
N SER A 139 -0.60 9.98 8.10
CA SER A 139 0.30 10.89 8.83
C SER A 139 1.24 10.13 9.74
N LEU A 140 0.72 9.15 10.49
CA LEU A 140 1.53 8.30 11.38
C LEU A 140 2.52 7.46 10.59
N SER A 141 2.11 6.88 9.46
CA SER A 141 2.98 6.12 8.56
C SER A 141 4.13 6.99 8.03
N HIS A 142 3.85 8.22 7.61
CA HIS A 142 4.87 9.16 7.16
C HIS A 142 5.84 9.57 8.28
N ILE A 143 5.35 9.80 9.49
CA ILE A 143 6.20 10.17 10.64
C ILE A 143 7.12 9.00 11.04
N LEU A 144 6.59 7.77 11.07
CA LEU A 144 7.34 6.61 11.54
C LEU A 144 8.24 5.98 10.48
N PHE A 145 7.79 5.95 9.23
CA PHE A 145 8.44 5.20 8.15
C PHE A 145 8.89 6.07 6.97
N GLY A 146 8.43 7.32 6.88
CA GLY A 146 8.80 8.27 5.84
C GLY A 146 8.07 8.09 4.51
N ALA A 147 7.43 6.93 4.27
CA ALA A 147 6.79 6.60 2.99
C ALA A 147 5.73 5.50 3.16
N SER A 148 4.93 5.25 2.12
CA SER A 148 4.04 4.09 2.07
C SER A 148 4.84 2.78 1.93
N TYR A 149 4.18 1.63 2.15
CA TYR A 149 4.83 0.32 1.98
C TYR A 149 5.36 0.13 0.55
N PHE A 150 4.58 0.49 -0.46
CA PHE A 150 5.00 0.35 -1.87
C PHE A 150 6.11 1.30 -2.26
N ASP A 151 6.07 2.55 -1.79
CA ASP A 151 7.15 3.52 -2.04
C ASP A 151 8.47 3.01 -1.46
N ARG A 152 8.42 2.46 -0.25
CA ARG A 152 9.59 1.88 0.39
C ARG A 152 10.12 0.66 -0.34
N GLN A 153 9.24 -0.24 -0.79
CA GLN A 153 9.62 -1.41 -1.57
C GLN A 153 10.28 -1.04 -2.91
N LEU A 154 9.85 0.05 -3.55
CA LEU A 154 10.46 0.57 -4.77
C LEU A 154 11.80 1.25 -4.46
N GLY A 155 11.88 2.00 -3.38
CA GLY A 155 13.14 2.59 -2.89
C GLY A 155 14.21 1.55 -2.60
N ASP A 156 13.85 0.42 -1.96
CA ASP A 156 14.76 -0.69 -1.69
C ASP A 156 15.28 -1.36 -2.97
N ARG A 157 14.55 -1.24 -4.09
CA ARG A 157 14.97 -1.67 -5.43
C ARG A 157 15.77 -0.61 -6.19
N GLY A 158 16.06 0.53 -5.57
CA GLY A 158 16.80 1.64 -6.18
C GLY A 158 15.98 2.50 -7.14
N ILE A 159 14.64 2.38 -7.10
CA ILE A 159 13.72 3.18 -7.91
C ILE A 159 13.24 4.37 -7.08
N ASP A 160 13.71 5.57 -7.42
CA ASP A 160 13.29 6.80 -6.78
C ASP A 160 12.04 7.38 -7.44
N ILE A 161 10.91 7.32 -6.75
CA ILE A 161 9.61 7.82 -7.22
C ILE A 161 9.49 9.34 -7.06
N SER A 162 10.32 9.95 -6.22
CA SER A 162 10.26 11.40 -5.94
C SER A 162 10.50 12.26 -7.20
N THR A 163 11.24 11.71 -8.16
CA THR A 163 11.52 12.34 -9.46
C THR A 163 10.35 12.28 -10.45
N GLY A 164 9.25 11.62 -10.10
CA GLY A 164 8.08 11.46 -10.96
C GLY A 164 8.32 10.51 -12.14
N ARG A 165 7.27 10.34 -12.97
CA ARG A 165 7.32 9.42 -14.15
C ARG A 165 8.44 9.76 -15.13
N SER A 166 8.69 11.04 -15.35
CA SER A 166 9.75 11.50 -16.26
C SER A 166 11.14 11.13 -15.74
N GLY A 167 11.37 11.24 -14.43
CA GLY A 167 12.63 10.84 -13.82
C GLY A 167 12.87 9.33 -13.88
N MET A 168 11.86 8.51 -13.62
CA MET A 168 11.96 7.05 -13.76
C MET A 168 12.26 6.62 -15.20
N PHE A 169 11.62 7.26 -16.18
CA PHE A 169 11.89 6.99 -17.59
C PHE A 169 13.33 7.31 -17.99
N LEU A 170 13.88 8.41 -17.45
CA LEU A 170 15.28 8.80 -17.70
C LEU A 170 16.28 7.87 -17.00
N MET A 171 15.96 7.34 -15.81
CA MET A 171 16.82 6.38 -15.09
C MET A 171 16.92 5.02 -15.80
N GLU A 172 15.88 4.61 -16.51
CA GLU A 172 15.86 3.36 -17.27
C GLU A 172 16.65 3.46 -18.58
N LYS A 173 16.83 4.67 -19.13
CA LYS A 173 17.52 4.92 -20.39
C LYS A 173 19.01 5.13 -20.18
N ARG A 174 19.80 4.47 -21.02
CA ARG A 174 21.25 4.68 -21.08
C ARG A 174 21.58 5.76 -22.09
N ALA A 175 22.63 6.50 -21.84
CA ALA A 175 23.13 7.49 -22.80
C ALA A 175 23.40 6.86 -24.19
N SER A 176 23.81 5.58 -24.22
CA SER A 176 24.01 4.81 -25.45
C SER A 176 22.73 4.65 -26.29
N ASP A 177 21.52 4.68 -25.66
CA ASP A 177 20.25 4.50 -26.36
C ASP A 177 19.87 5.74 -27.19
N TYR A 178 20.49 6.87 -26.87
CA TYR A 178 20.29 8.17 -27.53
C TYR A 178 21.53 8.66 -28.25
N ALA A 179 22.66 7.96 -28.11
CA ALA A 179 23.89 8.31 -28.83
C ALA A 179 23.71 8.03 -30.31
N SER A 180 23.79 9.06 -31.13
CA SER A 180 23.86 8.91 -32.56
C SER A 180 25.29 8.50 -32.97
N LEU A 181 25.41 7.57 -33.93
CA LEU A 181 26.69 7.24 -34.55
C LEU A 181 27.15 8.35 -35.54
N ASP A 182 26.26 9.26 -35.87
CA ASP A 182 26.52 10.43 -36.66
C ASP A 182 26.91 11.60 -35.76
N TYR A 183 28.17 11.65 -35.37
CA TYR A 183 28.74 12.69 -34.52
C TYR A 183 29.96 13.33 -35.15
N ILE A 184 30.11 14.63 -34.93
CA ILE A 184 31.28 15.39 -35.38
C ILE A 184 32.37 15.22 -34.31
N GLN A 185 33.51 14.65 -34.69
CA GLN A 185 34.68 14.58 -33.84
C GLN A 185 35.35 15.96 -33.78
N LEU A 186 35.43 16.53 -32.58
CA LEU A 186 36.12 17.79 -32.33
C LEU A 186 37.44 17.52 -31.62
N HIS A 187 38.52 18.11 -32.09
CA HIS A 187 39.77 18.12 -31.36
C HIS A 187 39.76 19.24 -30.31
N CYS A 188 40.59 19.07 -29.27
CA CYS A 188 40.65 20.05 -28.19
C CYS A 188 41.06 21.48 -28.62
N GLU A 189 41.67 21.58 -29.80
CA GLU A 189 42.09 22.83 -30.41
C GLU A 189 41.04 23.46 -31.31
N ASP A 190 39.97 22.71 -31.62
CA ASP A 190 38.89 23.19 -32.50
C ASP A 190 38.00 24.23 -31.78
N CYS A 191 37.73 25.32 -32.50
CA CYS A 191 36.83 26.34 -31.98
C CYS A 191 35.38 25.88 -32.15
N LEU A 192 34.67 25.64 -31.04
CA LEU A 192 33.25 25.20 -30.98
C LEU A 192 32.31 26.15 -31.78
N LEU A 193 32.64 27.41 -31.89
CA LEU A 193 31.87 28.42 -32.66
C LEU A 193 31.89 28.16 -34.17
N TYR A 194 32.98 27.59 -34.69
CA TYR A 194 33.17 27.35 -36.12
C TYR A 194 32.80 25.96 -36.59
N THR A 195 32.82 24.97 -35.64
CA THR A 195 32.61 23.56 -35.97
C THR A 195 31.22 23.06 -35.60
N SER A 196 30.52 23.79 -34.70
CA SER A 196 29.13 23.46 -34.36
C SER A 196 28.16 24.01 -35.42
N PRO A 197 27.32 23.14 -36.03
CA PRO A 197 26.30 23.61 -36.96
C PRO A 197 25.38 24.61 -36.25
N SER A 198 25.16 25.77 -36.88
CA SER A 198 24.23 26.76 -36.37
C SER A 198 22.83 26.16 -36.30
N PRO A 199 22.00 26.51 -35.32
CA PRO A 199 20.58 26.14 -35.27
C PRO A 199 19.81 26.43 -36.57
N ARG A 200 20.31 27.40 -37.36
CA ARG A 200 19.76 27.70 -38.71
C ARG A 200 20.11 26.70 -39.78
N ASP A 201 21.19 25.92 -39.63
CA ASP A 201 21.62 24.90 -40.57
C ASP A 201 20.88 23.59 -40.36
N LEU A 202 20.28 23.37 -39.18
CA LEU A 202 19.43 22.24 -38.85
C LEU A 202 17.99 22.38 -39.39
N LEU A 203 17.63 23.54 -39.94
CA LEU A 203 16.30 23.84 -40.49
C LEU A 203 16.23 23.79 -42.03
N LYS A 204 17.25 23.31 -42.69
CA LYS A 204 17.27 22.96 -44.11
C LYS A 204 17.21 21.45 -44.30
#